data_a8817ab470bf3143ce16c770ddf37593
#
_entry.id   a8817ab470bf3143ce16c770ddf37593
#
_cell.length_a   1.000
_cell.length_b   1.000
_cell.length_c   1.000
_cell.angle_alpha   90.00
_cell.angle_beta   90.00
_cell.angle_gamma   90.00
#
_symmetry.space_group_name_H-M   'P 1'
#
loop_
_entity.id
_entity.type
_entity.pdbx_description
1 polymer ?
#
loop_
_entity_poly.entity_id
_entity_poly.type
_entity_poly.pdbx_seq_one_letter_code
_entity_poly.pdbx_strand_id
1 'polypeptide(L)'
;MKKKIYPRTGDTQTVYLNAVVKDPSIEIGDYTIYNDFVSDPRLFEQNNVLYHYPIHHERLIIGKFCSIACGAKFLFNCANHTLKSLSTYTFPLFYEDWKLDKEDVATAWDNKGDIIIGNDVWIGYEAVIMAGVHIGDGAIVGARAVVTKDVPPYTIVGLSLIHISEPT
;
A
#
# COMPACT_ATOMS: atom_id res chain seq x y z
N MET A 1 1.71 18.84 20.21
CA MET A 1 2.79 17.98 20.75
C MET A 1 3.47 17.29 19.57
N LYS A 2 4.79 17.41 19.46
CA LYS A 2 5.53 16.75 18.35
C LYS A 2 5.50 15.24 18.58
N LYS A 3 4.98 14.47 17.64
CA LYS A 3 4.96 13.00 17.75
C LYS A 3 6.38 12.46 17.76
N LYS A 4 6.65 11.44 18.58
CA LYS A 4 7.94 10.74 18.64
C LYS A 4 8.13 10.00 17.31
N ILE A 5 9.28 10.16 16.67
CA ILE A 5 9.57 9.51 15.38
C ILE A 5 10.10 8.09 15.61
N TYR A 6 11.12 7.95 16.43
CA TYR A 6 11.82 6.68 16.64
C TYR A 6 11.34 5.98 17.92
N PRO A 7 10.81 4.75 17.82
CA PRO A 7 10.35 3.99 18.99
C PRO A 7 11.46 3.70 20.02
N ARG A 8 12.68 3.44 19.53
CA ARG A 8 13.83 3.04 20.35
C ARG A 8 14.95 4.06 20.28
N THR A 9 15.57 4.34 21.40
CA THR A 9 16.78 5.17 21.46
C THR A 9 17.94 4.47 20.76
N GLY A 10 18.63 5.19 19.87
CA GLY A 10 19.77 4.67 19.10
C GLY A 10 19.38 3.85 17.85
N ASP A 11 18.11 3.58 17.63
CA ASP A 11 17.62 2.94 16.39
C ASP A 11 16.99 3.99 15.47
N THR A 12 17.59 4.23 14.33
CA THR A 12 17.09 5.16 13.29
C THR A 12 16.49 4.45 12.09
N GLN A 13 16.44 3.11 12.10
CA GLN A 13 15.88 2.30 11.02
C GLN A 13 14.38 2.01 11.21
N THR A 14 13.86 2.21 12.40
CA THR A 14 12.44 2.00 12.70
C THR A 14 11.78 3.32 13.09
N VAL A 15 10.62 3.61 12.49
CA VAL A 15 9.85 4.82 12.76
C VAL A 15 8.40 4.49 13.12
N TYR A 16 7.77 5.37 13.91
CA TYR A 16 6.31 5.43 13.96
C TYR A 16 5.80 6.13 12.70
N LEU A 17 5.04 5.43 11.86
CA LEU A 17 4.61 5.95 10.57
C LEU A 17 3.75 7.21 10.69
N ASN A 18 2.89 7.29 11.68
CA ASN A 18 2.04 8.46 11.89
C ASN A 18 2.81 9.73 12.30
N ALA A 19 4.10 9.62 12.58
CA ALA A 19 4.97 10.76 12.87
C ALA A 19 5.71 11.28 11.62
N VAL A 20 5.79 10.48 10.55
CA VAL A 20 6.56 10.81 9.35
C VAL A 20 5.70 11.00 8.10
N VAL A 21 4.51 10.37 8.07
CA VAL A 21 3.53 10.53 6.98
C VAL A 21 2.87 11.91 7.07
N LYS A 22 2.78 12.59 5.94
CA LYS A 22 2.19 13.94 5.83
C LYS A 22 1.04 14.01 4.83
N ASP A 23 0.99 13.09 3.87
CA ASP A 23 -0.05 13.06 2.84
C ASP A 23 -1.43 12.81 3.51
N PRO A 24 -2.41 13.70 3.33
CA PRO A 24 -3.72 13.56 3.95
C PRO A 24 -4.53 12.36 3.44
N SER A 25 -4.15 11.79 2.29
CA SER A 25 -4.76 10.55 1.76
C SER A 25 -4.21 9.28 2.40
N ILE A 26 -3.19 9.40 3.26
CA ILE A 26 -2.59 8.28 3.99
C ILE A 26 -2.90 8.46 5.47
N GLU A 27 -3.71 7.55 6.01
CA GLU A 27 -4.10 7.55 7.43
C GLU A 27 -3.45 6.38 8.15
N ILE A 28 -2.70 6.69 9.20
CA ILE A 28 -1.93 5.70 9.97
C ILE A 28 -2.37 5.74 11.43
N GLY A 29 -2.74 4.59 11.96
CA GLY A 29 -3.08 4.41 13.37
C GLY A 29 -1.85 4.49 14.29
N ASP A 30 -2.13 4.67 15.58
CA ASP A 30 -1.09 4.80 16.60
C ASP A 30 -0.26 3.52 16.73
N TYR A 31 1.02 3.69 17.04
CA TYR A 31 2.00 2.63 17.28
C TYR A 31 2.29 1.72 16.08
N THR A 32 1.81 2.04 14.89
CA THR A 32 2.20 1.36 13.66
C THR A 32 3.61 1.76 13.27
N ILE A 33 4.47 0.76 13.07
CA ILE A 33 5.89 0.93 12.80
C ILE A 33 6.25 0.49 11.38
N TYR A 34 7.28 1.14 10.84
CA TYR A 34 7.96 0.74 9.61
C TYR A 34 9.46 0.65 9.86
N ASN A 35 10.06 -0.47 9.45
CA ASN A 35 11.50 -0.68 9.50
C ASN A 35 12.07 -0.67 8.08
N ASP A 36 13.14 0.10 7.88
CA ASP A 36 13.90 0.13 6.63
C ASP A 36 15.39 0.21 6.93
N PHE A 37 16.13 -0.80 6.51
CA PHE A 37 17.59 -0.86 6.64
C PHE A 37 18.32 -0.62 5.30
N VAL A 38 17.57 -0.35 4.23
CA VAL A 38 18.09 -0.05 2.89
C VAL A 38 18.02 1.44 2.59
N SER A 39 16.90 2.07 2.96
CA SER A 39 16.62 3.49 2.73
C SER A 39 16.23 4.19 4.03
N ASP A 40 16.01 5.49 3.98
CA ASP A 40 15.51 6.25 5.12
C ASP A 40 14.03 5.90 5.37
N PRO A 41 13.66 5.33 6.52
CA PRO A 41 12.28 4.94 6.81
C PRO A 41 11.30 6.14 6.87
N ARG A 42 11.82 7.36 7.03
CA ARG A 42 11.00 8.58 6.99
C ARG A 42 10.45 8.90 5.60
N LEU A 43 11.00 8.27 4.57
CA LEU A 43 10.59 8.43 3.17
C LEU A 43 9.55 7.38 2.72
N PHE A 44 8.75 6.87 3.65
CA PHE A 44 7.74 5.86 3.39
C PHE A 44 6.76 6.27 2.28
N GLU A 45 6.29 7.51 2.28
CA GLU A 45 5.36 8.01 1.25
C GLU A 45 5.95 7.89 -0.17
N GLN A 46 7.25 8.17 -0.32
CA GLN A 46 7.93 8.14 -1.62
C GLN A 46 8.36 6.73 -2.03
N ASN A 47 8.84 5.94 -1.06
CA ASN A 47 9.50 4.67 -1.35
C ASN A 47 8.55 3.47 -1.34
N ASN A 48 7.45 3.54 -0.58
CA ASN A 48 6.58 2.39 -0.31
C ASN A 48 5.16 2.56 -0.86
N VAL A 49 4.67 3.78 -1.02
CA VAL A 49 3.35 4.09 -1.56
C VAL A 49 3.53 4.51 -3.02
N LEU A 50 3.20 3.61 -3.96
CA LEU A 50 3.56 3.74 -5.35
C LEU A 50 2.32 3.84 -6.25
N TYR A 51 2.46 4.57 -7.37
CA TYR A 51 1.39 4.79 -8.33
C TYR A 51 0.13 5.40 -7.70
N HIS A 52 0.34 6.18 -6.65
CA HIS A 52 -0.70 6.85 -5.88
C HIS A 52 -0.80 8.32 -6.34
N TYR A 53 -1.76 8.58 -7.21
CA TYR A 53 -2.01 9.91 -7.77
C TYR A 53 -3.44 10.36 -7.45
N PRO A 54 -3.71 11.68 -7.36
CA PRO A 54 -5.02 12.15 -6.91
C PRO A 54 -6.18 11.84 -7.86
N ILE A 55 -5.90 11.32 -9.05
CA ILE A 55 -6.89 11.13 -10.11
C ILE A 55 -8.07 10.21 -9.74
N HIS A 56 -7.83 9.22 -8.87
CA HIS A 56 -8.85 8.28 -8.40
C HIS A 56 -9.30 8.52 -6.95
N HIS A 57 -8.68 9.48 -6.27
CA HIS A 57 -8.95 9.82 -4.87
C HIS A 57 -8.85 8.62 -3.90
N GLU A 58 -8.07 7.59 -4.26
CA GLU A 58 -7.86 6.44 -3.39
C GLU A 58 -7.02 6.79 -2.17
N ARG A 59 -7.26 6.08 -1.08
CA ARG A 59 -6.61 6.27 0.21
C ARG A 59 -5.86 5.02 0.65
N LEU A 60 -4.80 5.22 1.43
CA LEU A 60 -4.14 4.19 2.22
C LEU A 60 -4.53 4.36 3.68
N ILE A 61 -5.20 3.37 4.25
CA ILE A 61 -5.62 3.38 5.64
C ILE A 61 -4.98 2.20 6.34
N ILE A 62 -4.15 2.47 7.35
CA ILE A 62 -3.46 1.44 8.15
C ILE A 62 -3.86 1.64 9.60
N GLY A 63 -4.32 0.58 10.25
CA GLY A 63 -4.75 0.58 11.63
C GLY A 63 -3.61 0.77 12.64
N LYS A 64 -3.89 0.44 13.88
CA LYS A 64 -2.96 0.56 15.02
C LYS A 64 -2.13 -0.70 15.17
N PHE A 65 -0.95 -0.55 15.79
CA PHE A 65 -0.07 -1.67 16.19
C PHE A 65 0.38 -2.57 15.03
N CYS A 66 0.38 -2.08 13.80
CA CYS A 66 0.89 -2.83 12.67
C CYS A 66 2.42 -2.79 12.62
N SER A 67 3.00 -3.89 12.14
CA SER A 67 4.45 -4.00 11.88
C SER A 67 4.67 -4.17 10.39
N ILE A 68 5.33 -3.19 9.77
CA ILE A 68 5.60 -3.19 8.34
C ILE A 68 7.10 -3.33 8.12
N ALA A 69 7.50 -4.40 7.46
CA ALA A 69 8.90 -4.72 7.20
C ALA A 69 9.48 -3.95 6.02
N CYS A 70 10.80 -3.92 5.97
CA CYS A 70 11.58 -3.28 4.92
C CYS A 70 11.13 -3.71 3.52
N GLY A 71 10.98 -2.73 2.65
CA GLY A 71 10.67 -2.94 1.24
C GLY A 71 9.23 -3.32 0.92
N ALA A 72 8.32 -3.38 1.91
CA ALA A 72 6.90 -3.56 1.63
C ALA A 72 6.37 -2.44 0.73
N LYS A 73 5.53 -2.77 -0.26
CA LYS A 73 5.00 -1.83 -1.25
C LYS A 73 3.48 -1.86 -1.27
N PHE A 74 2.89 -0.69 -1.45
CA PHE A 74 1.45 -0.49 -1.63
C PHE A 74 1.24 0.09 -3.02
N LEU A 75 0.73 -0.73 -3.95
CA LEU A 75 0.53 -0.32 -5.35
C LEU A 75 -0.90 0.11 -5.58
N PHE A 76 -1.08 1.36 -5.93
CA PHE A 76 -2.40 1.94 -6.20
C PHE A 76 -2.83 1.79 -7.66
N ASN A 77 -4.00 2.32 -8.00
CA ASN A 77 -4.68 2.04 -9.26
C ASN A 77 -3.88 2.40 -10.51
N CYS A 78 -3.03 3.41 -10.45
CA CYS A 78 -2.18 3.77 -11.60
C CYS A 78 -1.05 2.76 -11.89
N ALA A 79 -0.90 1.71 -11.08
CA ALA A 79 -0.06 0.56 -11.41
C ALA A 79 -0.76 -0.46 -12.34
N ASN A 80 -2.07 -0.34 -12.53
CA ASN A 80 -2.86 -1.22 -13.37
C ASN A 80 -3.18 -0.55 -14.70
N HIS A 81 -3.46 -1.35 -15.72
CA HIS A 81 -4.08 -0.86 -16.95
C HIS A 81 -5.52 -1.36 -17.01
N THR A 82 -6.42 -0.59 -17.61
CA THR A 82 -7.80 -1.03 -17.77
C THR A 82 -7.88 -2.29 -18.64
N LEU A 83 -8.71 -3.23 -18.22
CA LEU A 83 -9.04 -4.43 -18.99
C LEU A 83 -10.34 -4.26 -19.82
N LYS A 84 -10.96 -3.09 -19.76
CA LYS A 84 -12.20 -2.77 -20.47
C LYS A 84 -11.94 -2.24 -21.89
N SER A 85 -10.69 -1.95 -22.22
CA SER A 85 -10.26 -1.49 -23.53
C SER A 85 -9.80 -2.66 -24.40
N LEU A 86 -9.87 -2.48 -25.73
CA LEU A 86 -9.33 -3.44 -26.69
C LEU A 86 -7.80 -3.57 -26.63
N SER A 87 -7.12 -2.58 -26.04
CA SER A 87 -5.66 -2.56 -25.86
C SER A 87 -5.34 -2.23 -24.42
N THR A 88 -4.29 -2.84 -23.88
CA THR A 88 -3.74 -2.50 -22.55
C THR A 88 -2.83 -1.28 -22.58
N TYR A 89 -2.53 -0.73 -23.78
CA TYR A 89 -1.77 0.50 -23.89
C TYR A 89 -2.60 1.69 -23.37
N THR A 90 -1.99 2.56 -22.60
CA THR A 90 -2.66 3.67 -21.92
C THR A 90 -2.85 4.89 -22.84
N PHE A 91 -3.53 4.70 -23.98
CA PHE A 91 -3.81 5.78 -24.93
C PHE A 91 -4.37 7.05 -24.27
N PRO A 92 -5.32 6.99 -23.34
CA PRO A 92 -5.88 8.19 -22.72
C PRO A 92 -4.85 9.02 -21.96
N LEU A 93 -3.79 8.40 -21.44
CA LEU A 93 -2.70 9.11 -20.75
C LEU A 93 -1.93 10.03 -21.73
N PHE A 94 -1.80 9.59 -22.99
CA PHE A 94 -1.11 10.32 -24.05
C PHE A 94 -2.10 11.01 -25.00
N TYR A 95 -3.12 11.62 -24.41
CA TYR A 95 -4.26 12.23 -25.13
C TYR A 95 -3.83 13.25 -26.18
N GLU A 96 -2.75 13.98 -26.01
CA GLU A 96 -2.26 14.97 -26.96
C GLU A 96 -1.82 14.31 -28.28
N ASP A 97 -1.03 13.25 -28.20
CA ASP A 97 -0.53 12.52 -29.38
C ASP A 97 -1.67 11.82 -30.15
N TRP A 98 -2.64 11.31 -29.43
CA TRP A 98 -3.74 10.53 -29.98
C TRP A 98 -5.02 11.33 -30.20
N LYS A 99 -4.98 12.66 -29.94
CA LYS A 99 -6.12 13.59 -30.11
C LYS A 99 -7.39 13.13 -29.38
N LEU A 100 -7.20 12.68 -28.15
CA LEU A 100 -8.26 12.26 -27.25
C LEU A 100 -8.58 13.40 -26.25
N ASP A 101 -9.69 13.29 -25.54
CA ASP A 101 -10.06 14.26 -24.53
C ASP A 101 -9.23 14.08 -23.26
N LYS A 102 -8.68 15.17 -22.73
CA LYS A 102 -7.92 15.17 -21.48
C LYS A 102 -8.73 14.61 -20.30
N GLU A 103 -10.03 14.78 -20.34
CA GLU A 103 -10.97 14.31 -19.32
C GLU A 103 -11.05 12.79 -19.24
N ASP A 104 -10.66 12.10 -20.32
CA ASP A 104 -10.66 10.64 -20.40
C ASP A 104 -9.41 9.99 -19.81
N VAL A 105 -8.43 10.75 -19.32
CA VAL A 105 -7.15 10.23 -18.78
C VAL A 105 -7.40 9.19 -17.69
N ALA A 106 -8.37 9.42 -16.78
CA ALA A 106 -8.70 8.48 -15.72
C ALA A 106 -9.18 7.10 -16.23
N THR A 107 -9.67 7.01 -17.46
CA THR A 107 -10.15 5.76 -18.06
C THR A 107 -9.02 4.80 -18.45
N ALA A 108 -7.76 5.25 -18.44
CA ALA A 108 -6.60 4.40 -18.65
C ALA A 108 -6.43 3.32 -17.58
N TRP A 109 -7.06 3.52 -16.42
CA TRP A 109 -6.96 2.64 -15.25
C TRP A 109 -8.32 2.22 -14.73
N ASP A 110 -8.40 1.02 -14.15
CA ASP A 110 -9.57 0.58 -13.40
C ASP A 110 -9.41 1.00 -11.93
N ASN A 111 -10.40 1.71 -11.40
CA ASN A 111 -10.42 2.11 -10.00
C ASN A 111 -10.92 0.95 -9.13
N LYS A 112 -10.03 0.36 -8.33
CA LYS A 112 -10.32 -0.74 -7.40
C LYS A 112 -10.57 -0.27 -5.97
N GLY A 113 -10.46 1.01 -5.71
CA GLY A 113 -10.69 1.61 -4.40
C GLY A 113 -9.45 1.65 -3.51
N ASP A 114 -9.72 1.93 -2.24
CA ASP A 114 -8.71 2.13 -1.20
C ASP A 114 -7.97 0.84 -0.83
N ILE A 115 -6.74 0.97 -0.33
CA ILE A 115 -6.06 -0.09 0.41
C ILE A 115 -6.34 0.14 1.89
N ILE A 116 -6.94 -0.86 2.56
CA ILE A 116 -7.30 -0.77 3.97
C ILE A 116 -6.66 -1.93 4.73
N ILE A 117 -5.81 -1.57 5.69
CA ILE A 117 -5.13 -2.52 6.57
C ILE A 117 -5.72 -2.35 7.97
N GLY A 118 -6.17 -3.44 8.57
CA GLY A 118 -6.70 -3.46 9.91
C GLY A 118 -5.67 -3.20 11.01
N ASN A 119 -6.00 -3.55 12.24
CA ASN A 119 -5.11 -3.40 13.38
C ASN A 119 -4.25 -4.67 13.57
N ASP A 120 -3.09 -4.51 14.21
CA ASP A 120 -2.22 -5.63 14.57
C ASP A 120 -1.85 -6.54 13.37
N VAL A 121 -1.65 -5.94 12.21
CA VAL A 121 -1.27 -6.64 10.99
C VAL A 121 0.25 -6.65 10.86
N TRP A 122 0.80 -7.80 10.51
CA TRP A 122 2.22 -7.93 10.16
C TRP A 122 2.37 -8.06 8.65
N ILE A 123 3.06 -7.09 8.04
CA ILE A 123 3.41 -7.12 6.61
C ILE A 123 4.90 -7.44 6.49
N GLY A 124 5.20 -8.58 5.89
CA GLY A 124 6.54 -9.13 5.78
C GLY A 124 7.43 -8.38 4.77
N TYR A 125 8.71 -8.71 4.83
CA TYR A 125 9.76 -8.14 3.98
C TYR A 125 9.40 -8.21 2.49
N GLU A 126 9.52 -7.07 1.80
CA GLU A 126 9.24 -6.93 0.36
C GLU A 126 7.85 -7.45 -0.10
N ALA A 127 6.88 -7.56 0.80
CA ALA A 127 5.52 -7.88 0.41
C ALA A 127 4.91 -6.75 -0.44
N VAL A 128 4.01 -7.12 -1.35
CA VAL A 128 3.33 -6.18 -2.24
C VAL A 128 1.82 -6.27 -2.02
N ILE A 129 1.21 -5.16 -1.65
CA ILE A 129 -0.24 -5.04 -1.47
C ILE A 129 -0.81 -4.31 -2.68
N MET A 130 -1.73 -4.94 -3.38
CA MET A 130 -2.32 -4.39 -4.60
C MET A 130 -3.52 -3.48 -4.31
N ALA A 131 -3.84 -2.63 -5.26
CA ALA A 131 -4.95 -1.68 -5.18
C ALA A 131 -6.27 -2.35 -4.80
N GLY A 132 -7.04 -1.72 -3.91
CA GLY A 132 -8.36 -2.16 -3.49
C GLY A 132 -8.37 -3.31 -2.48
N VAL A 133 -7.22 -3.80 -2.04
CA VAL A 133 -7.13 -4.91 -1.07
C VAL A 133 -7.43 -4.43 0.35
N HIS A 134 -8.26 -5.19 1.04
CA HIS A 134 -8.53 -5.04 2.47
C HIS A 134 -7.90 -6.22 3.25
N ILE A 135 -7.11 -5.90 4.26
CA ILE A 135 -6.46 -6.88 5.14
C ILE A 135 -7.07 -6.75 6.54
N GLY A 136 -7.64 -7.84 7.04
CA GLY A 136 -8.31 -7.88 8.33
C GLY A 136 -7.35 -7.82 9.52
N ASP A 137 -7.91 -7.50 10.69
CA ASP A 137 -7.17 -7.40 11.95
C ASP A 137 -6.38 -8.68 12.24
N GLY A 138 -5.16 -8.52 12.75
CA GLY A 138 -4.32 -9.64 13.16
C GLY A 138 -3.80 -10.54 12.03
N ALA A 139 -4.01 -10.17 10.77
CA ALA A 139 -3.50 -10.94 9.64
C ALA A 139 -1.99 -10.82 9.50
N ILE A 140 -1.40 -11.83 8.88
CA ILE A 140 0.04 -11.88 8.58
C ILE A 140 0.24 -12.04 7.07
N VAL A 141 0.99 -11.13 6.51
CA VAL A 141 1.44 -11.21 5.11
C VAL A 141 2.90 -11.64 5.10
N GLY A 142 3.17 -12.82 4.55
CA GLY A 142 4.51 -13.38 4.47
C GLY A 142 5.45 -12.53 3.61
N ALA A 143 6.76 -12.70 3.83
CA ALA A 143 7.80 -12.04 3.03
C ALA A 143 7.62 -12.33 1.54
N ARG A 144 7.75 -11.27 0.72
CA ARG A 144 7.62 -11.33 -0.75
C ARG A 144 6.26 -11.83 -1.27
N ALA A 145 5.24 -11.92 -0.42
CA ALA A 145 3.90 -12.23 -0.89
C ALA A 145 3.33 -11.09 -1.72
N VAL A 146 2.61 -11.43 -2.78
CA VAL A 146 1.82 -10.46 -3.56
C VAL A 146 0.35 -10.66 -3.24
N VAL A 147 -0.23 -9.71 -2.54
CA VAL A 147 -1.62 -9.76 -2.08
C VAL A 147 -2.51 -9.07 -3.09
N THR A 148 -3.33 -9.85 -3.79
CA THR A 148 -4.23 -9.40 -4.87
C THR A 148 -5.71 -9.45 -4.50
N LYS A 149 -6.04 -10.01 -3.33
CA LYS A 149 -7.40 -10.20 -2.81
C LYS A 149 -7.45 -9.88 -1.34
N ASP A 150 -8.65 -9.62 -0.83
CA ASP A 150 -8.87 -9.38 0.58
C ASP A 150 -8.37 -10.55 1.43
N VAL A 151 -7.82 -10.22 2.59
CA VAL A 151 -7.30 -11.18 3.57
C VAL A 151 -8.19 -11.12 4.81
N PRO A 152 -8.84 -12.24 5.17
CA PRO A 152 -9.64 -12.30 6.39
C PRO A 152 -8.81 -12.02 7.66
N PRO A 153 -9.46 -11.56 8.75
CA PRO A 153 -8.76 -11.38 10.02
C PRO A 153 -8.07 -12.66 10.50
N TYR A 154 -6.93 -12.51 11.16
CA TYR A 154 -6.17 -13.61 11.78
C TYR A 154 -5.76 -14.71 10.81
N THR A 155 -5.58 -14.36 9.55
CA THR A 155 -5.19 -15.27 8.47
C THR A 155 -3.73 -15.01 8.07
N ILE A 156 -3.01 -16.07 7.72
CA ILE A 156 -1.66 -15.98 7.18
C ILE A 156 -1.71 -16.17 5.68
N VAL A 157 -1.18 -15.22 4.92
CA VAL A 157 -0.99 -15.33 3.47
C VAL A 157 0.49 -15.30 3.14
N GLY A 158 0.91 -16.25 2.31
CA GLY A 158 2.29 -16.33 1.84
C GLY A 158 2.34 -16.78 0.39
N LEU A 159 3.46 -16.52 -0.30
CA LEU A 159 3.70 -16.85 -1.71
C LEU A 159 2.51 -16.58 -2.63
N SER A 160 2.68 -15.87 -3.61
CA SER A 160 1.83 -15.18 -4.57
C SER A 160 0.39 -15.64 -4.84
N LEU A 161 -0.17 -16.74 -4.33
CA LEU A 161 -1.54 -17.17 -4.69
C LEU A 161 -2.16 -18.21 -3.74
N ILE A 162 -1.54 -18.61 -2.65
CA ILE A 162 -2.11 -19.69 -1.83
C ILE A 162 -2.46 -19.14 -0.46
N HIS A 163 -3.76 -19.08 -0.18
CA HIS A 163 -4.25 -18.93 1.17
C HIS A 163 -3.89 -20.20 1.95
N ILE A 164 -2.94 -20.11 2.86
CA ILE A 164 -2.82 -21.08 3.92
C ILE A 164 -3.65 -20.53 5.07
N SER A 165 -4.94 -20.82 5.05
CA SER A 165 -5.83 -20.48 6.13
C SER A 165 -5.83 -21.61 7.16
N GLU A 166 -5.12 -21.42 8.24
CA GLU A 166 -5.46 -22.06 9.50
C GLU A 166 -5.96 -20.94 10.40
N PRO A 167 -7.23 -20.93 10.80
CA PRO A 167 -7.68 -20.03 11.82
C PRO A 167 -7.03 -20.44 13.14
N THR A 168 -6.26 -19.55 13.68
CA THR A 168 -5.73 -19.67 15.04
C THR A 168 -6.80 -19.32 16.06
#